data_c81975ce8cdfd4a9a97c40dd40de8cd2
#
_entry.id   c81975ce8cdfd4a9a97c40dd40de8cd2
#
_cell.length_a   1.000
_cell.length_b   1.000
_cell.length_c   1.000
_cell.angle_alpha   90.00
_cell.angle_beta   90.00
_cell.angle_gamma   90.00
#
_symmetry.space_group_name_H-M   'P 1'
#
loop_
_entity.id
_entity.type
_entity.pdbx_description
1 polymer ?
#
loop_
_entity_poly.entity_id
_entity_poly.type
_entity_poly.pdbx_seq_one_letter_code
_entity_poly.pdbx_strand_id
1 'polypeptide(L)'
;MSVTWGLNWPDQVNNSIREYEMTLMTKFLGASAALALSAGAALADPAIIFDLGGKFDKSFNEAAFNGAQRWADETGGAFAEFEITSDAQREQAIRQFAEAGNNPIVMAGFSWATPLETVAKDYPDLKFEIIDMVVDLPNVTSVVFNEHEGSFLVGMMAAMASESGTVGFVGGMDIPLIRKFACGYAQGVKAVNPDATVISNMTGTTPSAWNDPVKGSELTLAQISQGADVVYAAAGGTGVGVLQTAADQGILSIGVDSNQNYLHPGQVLTSMMKRVDNAVYDAFTAGADLAPGFNVMGVSNGGVGYALDENNA
;
A
#
# COMPACT_ATOMS: atom_id res chain seq x y z
N MET A 1 -55.40 76.33 30.29
CA MET A 1 -54.10 76.83 29.79
C MET A 1 -53.12 75.61 29.74
N SER A 2 -53.00 75.01 28.59
CA SER A 2 -52.07 73.92 28.37
C SER A 2 -50.87 74.42 27.55
N VAL A 3 -49.67 74.35 28.13
CA VAL A 3 -48.44 74.79 27.46
C VAL A 3 -47.79 73.58 26.88
N THR A 4 -47.76 73.45 25.56
CA THR A 4 -46.98 72.41 24.83
C THR A 4 -45.63 73.00 24.49
N TRP A 5 -44.54 72.33 24.99
CA TRP A 5 -43.18 72.63 24.60
C TRP A 5 -42.80 71.76 23.40
N GLY A 6 -42.70 72.39 22.22
CA GLY A 6 -42.12 71.74 21.04
C GLY A 6 -40.60 71.84 21.08
N LEU A 7 -39.91 70.72 21.18
CA LEU A 7 -38.46 70.62 21.01
C LEU A 7 -38.17 70.38 19.52
N ASN A 8 -37.74 71.48 18.83
CA ASN A 8 -37.13 71.32 17.47
C ASN A 8 -35.68 70.83 17.60
N TRP A 9 -35.47 69.68 17.12
CA TRP A 9 -34.07 69.14 16.95
C TRP A 9 -33.60 69.58 15.54
N PRO A 10 -32.34 70.04 15.41
CA PRO A 10 -31.82 70.43 14.10
C PRO A 10 -31.65 69.25 13.19
N ASP A 11 -32.04 69.37 11.92
CA ASP A 11 -31.97 68.35 10.86
C ASP A 11 -30.55 67.77 10.58
N GLN A 12 -29.53 68.42 11.09
CA GLN A 12 -28.11 67.98 10.93
C GLN A 12 -27.72 66.72 11.69
N VAL A 13 -28.44 66.41 12.79
CA VAL A 13 -28.13 65.24 13.60
C VAL A 13 -28.65 63.94 12.95
N ASN A 14 -29.71 64.03 12.19
CA ASN A 14 -30.33 62.88 11.52
C ASN A 14 -29.53 62.40 10.31
N ASN A 15 -28.78 63.26 9.61
CA ASN A 15 -27.96 62.88 8.47
C ASN A 15 -26.66 62.18 8.88
N SER A 16 -26.04 62.55 10.00
CA SER A 16 -24.82 61.92 10.48
C SER A 16 -25.03 60.49 11.00
N ILE A 17 -26.20 60.21 11.59
CA ILE A 17 -26.56 58.86 12.05
C ILE A 17 -26.85 57.93 10.87
N ARG A 18 -27.53 58.44 9.82
CA ARG A 18 -27.79 57.65 8.60
C ARG A 18 -26.54 57.33 7.80
N GLU A 19 -25.57 58.24 7.71
CA GLU A 19 -24.29 57.98 7.06
C GLU A 19 -23.44 56.97 7.85
N TYR A 20 -23.51 57.02 9.20
CA TYR A 20 -22.77 56.07 10.04
C TYR A 20 -23.35 54.65 9.96
N GLU A 21 -24.67 54.50 9.93
CA GLU A 21 -25.33 53.21 9.76
C GLU A 21 -25.11 52.61 8.36
N MET A 22 -25.12 53.42 7.29
CA MET A 22 -24.83 52.96 5.94
C MET A 22 -23.37 52.55 5.77
N THR A 23 -22.44 53.22 6.43
CA THR A 23 -21.00 52.88 6.38
C THR A 23 -20.68 51.64 7.21
N LEU A 24 -21.40 51.41 8.31
CA LEU A 24 -21.27 50.14 9.06
C LEU A 24 -21.86 48.95 8.29
N MET A 25 -23.02 49.07 7.67
CA MET A 25 -23.64 48.01 6.90
C MET A 25 -22.80 47.60 5.68
N THR A 26 -22.20 48.55 4.97
CA THR A 26 -21.31 48.24 3.84
C THR A 26 -19.99 47.61 4.28
N LYS A 27 -19.46 47.91 5.47
CA LYS A 27 -18.27 47.26 6.00
C LYS A 27 -18.56 45.84 6.52
N PHE A 28 -19.73 45.56 7.06
CA PHE A 28 -20.14 44.22 7.46
C PHE A 28 -20.49 43.32 6.27
N LEU A 29 -21.09 43.82 5.19
CA LEU A 29 -21.35 43.07 3.97
C LEU A 29 -20.05 42.75 3.20
N GLY A 30 -19.04 43.63 3.24
CA GLY A 30 -17.73 43.40 2.62
C GLY A 30 -16.89 42.34 3.36
N ALA A 31 -16.98 42.26 4.70
CA ALA A 31 -16.26 41.26 5.49
C ALA A 31 -16.88 39.85 5.38
N SER A 32 -18.22 39.77 5.21
CA SER A 32 -18.89 38.46 5.04
C SER A 32 -18.67 37.87 3.65
N ALA A 33 -18.47 38.69 2.61
CA ALA A 33 -18.15 38.19 1.25
C ALA A 33 -16.70 37.75 1.09
N ALA A 34 -15.76 38.27 1.91
CA ALA A 34 -14.36 37.86 1.86
C ALA A 34 -14.09 36.55 2.62
N LEU A 35 -14.95 36.17 3.57
CA LEU A 35 -14.84 34.85 4.25
C LEU A 35 -15.48 33.70 3.46
N ALA A 36 -16.29 33.97 2.44
CA ALA A 36 -16.93 32.93 1.63
C ALA A 36 -16.08 32.45 0.45
N LEU A 37 -14.90 33.04 0.20
CA LEU A 37 -14.04 32.71 -0.93
C LEU A 37 -12.78 31.88 -0.55
N SER A 38 -12.66 31.50 0.71
CA SER A 38 -11.61 30.57 1.18
C SER A 38 -12.14 29.19 1.59
N ALA A 39 -13.30 28.76 1.05
CA ALA A 39 -13.55 27.34 0.92
C ALA A 39 -12.59 26.83 -0.18
N GLY A 40 -11.31 26.72 0.14
CA GLY A 40 -10.42 25.89 -0.63
C GLY A 40 -11.14 24.55 -0.79
N ALA A 41 -11.26 24.06 -2.01
CA ALA A 41 -11.72 22.70 -2.23
C ALA A 41 -10.92 21.82 -1.27
N ALA A 42 -11.57 21.34 -0.21
CA ALA A 42 -10.96 20.34 0.64
C ALA A 42 -10.61 19.21 -0.32
N LEU A 43 -9.33 18.96 -0.53
CA LEU A 43 -8.90 17.78 -1.26
C LEU A 43 -9.52 16.61 -0.53
N ALA A 44 -10.22 15.76 -1.27
CA ALA A 44 -10.81 14.57 -0.67
C ALA A 44 -9.66 13.68 -0.15
N ASP A 45 -9.75 13.26 1.10
CA ASP A 45 -8.75 12.38 1.70
C ASP A 45 -8.61 11.11 0.86
N PRO A 46 -7.40 10.63 0.59
CA PRO A 46 -7.21 9.34 -0.07
C PRO A 46 -7.67 8.19 0.81
N ALA A 47 -7.88 7.02 0.21
CA ALA A 47 -8.22 5.81 0.93
C ALA A 47 -7.39 4.61 0.46
N ILE A 48 -7.15 3.66 1.39
CA ILE A 48 -6.51 2.39 1.09
C ILE A 48 -7.36 1.22 1.59
N ILE A 49 -7.46 0.18 0.76
CA ILE A 49 -8.15 -1.05 1.10
C ILE A 49 -7.16 -2.20 1.02
N PHE A 50 -6.94 -2.87 2.17
CA PHE A 50 -6.01 -3.99 2.27
C PHE A 50 -6.64 -5.30 1.83
N ASP A 51 -5.82 -6.21 1.28
CA ASP A 51 -6.27 -7.56 0.93
C ASP A 51 -6.31 -8.48 2.17
N LEU A 52 -6.86 -9.67 1.97
CA LEU A 52 -6.87 -10.73 2.96
C LEU A 52 -5.41 -11.08 3.37
N GLY A 53 -5.24 -11.42 4.66
CA GLY A 53 -3.92 -11.68 5.24
C GLY A 53 -3.63 -10.82 6.46
N GLY A 54 -4.36 -9.70 6.59
CA GLY A 54 -4.21 -8.73 7.68
C GLY A 54 -3.28 -7.58 7.33
N LYS A 55 -3.62 -6.38 7.79
CA LYS A 55 -2.86 -5.15 7.54
C LYS A 55 -1.39 -5.23 8.01
N PHE A 56 -1.15 -5.89 9.14
CA PHE A 56 0.19 -6.01 9.73
C PHE A 56 0.82 -7.39 9.49
N ASP A 57 0.77 -7.85 8.25
CA ASP A 57 1.30 -9.14 7.80
C ASP A 57 2.84 -9.22 7.76
N LYS A 58 3.52 -8.14 8.13
CA LYS A 58 4.97 -7.95 8.05
C LYS A 58 5.54 -7.94 6.62
N SER A 59 4.68 -7.93 5.61
CA SER A 59 5.02 -8.11 4.21
C SER A 59 4.28 -7.10 3.32
N PHE A 60 3.35 -7.56 2.49
CA PHE A 60 2.68 -6.82 1.43
C PHE A 60 1.71 -5.74 1.93
N ASN A 61 0.76 -6.12 2.80
CA ASN A 61 -0.22 -5.16 3.32
C ASN A 61 0.45 -4.13 4.26
N GLU A 62 1.41 -4.57 5.09
CA GLU A 62 2.16 -3.65 5.95
C GLU A 62 3.03 -2.69 5.12
N ALA A 63 3.60 -3.13 3.99
CA ALA A 63 4.29 -2.23 3.06
C ALA A 63 3.32 -1.17 2.50
N ALA A 64 2.12 -1.55 2.09
CA ALA A 64 1.10 -0.63 1.61
C ALA A 64 0.71 0.39 2.69
N PHE A 65 0.47 -0.07 3.93
CA PHE A 65 0.21 0.80 5.07
C PHE A 65 1.35 1.77 5.34
N ASN A 66 2.60 1.30 5.31
CA ASN A 66 3.77 2.14 5.55
C ASN A 66 3.91 3.27 4.52
N GLY A 67 3.50 3.02 3.27
CA GLY A 67 3.43 4.05 2.23
C GLY A 67 2.40 5.14 2.54
N ALA A 68 1.19 4.74 2.93
CA ALA A 68 0.12 5.63 3.34
C ALA A 68 0.49 6.44 4.60
N GLN A 69 1.07 5.78 5.60
CA GLN A 69 1.47 6.42 6.85
C GLN A 69 2.62 7.42 6.62
N ARG A 70 3.62 7.06 5.80
CA ARG A 70 4.70 7.97 5.41
C ARG A 70 4.15 9.23 4.74
N TRP A 71 3.21 9.08 3.82
CA TRP A 71 2.56 10.22 3.19
C TRP A 71 1.84 11.11 4.22
N ALA A 72 1.11 10.52 5.16
CA ALA A 72 0.42 11.26 6.22
C ALA A 72 1.40 12.01 7.13
N ASP A 73 2.48 11.35 7.54
CA ASP A 73 3.51 11.93 8.42
C ASP A 73 4.24 13.11 7.75
N GLU A 74 4.52 13.02 6.45
CA GLU A 74 5.27 14.04 5.71
C GLU A 74 4.38 15.23 5.28
N THR A 75 3.10 14.99 5.00
CA THR A 75 2.19 16.03 4.50
C THR A 75 1.28 16.63 5.57
N GLY A 76 1.11 15.92 6.69
CA GLY A 76 0.09 16.23 7.69
C GLY A 76 -1.33 15.89 7.23
N GLY A 77 -1.49 15.19 6.10
CA GLY A 77 -2.76 14.71 5.56
C GLY A 77 -3.35 13.55 6.38
N ALA A 78 -4.62 13.30 6.16
CA ALA A 78 -5.31 12.13 6.69
C ALA A 78 -5.67 11.18 5.55
N PHE A 79 -5.84 9.90 5.84
CA PHE A 79 -6.36 8.93 4.90
C PHE A 79 -7.36 8.00 5.58
N ALA A 80 -8.28 7.45 4.78
CA ALA A 80 -9.20 6.42 5.23
C ALA A 80 -8.63 5.04 4.91
N GLU A 81 -8.93 4.05 5.75
CA GLU A 81 -8.46 2.69 5.53
C GLU A 81 -9.53 1.64 5.86
N PHE A 82 -9.42 0.49 5.21
CA PHE A 82 -10.28 -0.65 5.50
C PHE A 82 -9.55 -1.97 5.26
N GLU A 83 -9.76 -2.90 6.16
CA GLU A 83 -9.26 -4.27 6.07
C GLU A 83 -10.44 -5.21 5.87
N ILE A 84 -10.44 -5.95 4.76
CA ILE A 84 -11.48 -6.94 4.50
C ILE A 84 -11.20 -8.25 5.27
N THR A 85 -12.26 -8.93 5.64
CA THR A 85 -12.22 -10.25 6.29
C THR A 85 -12.78 -11.37 5.40
N SER A 86 -13.36 -11.00 4.26
CA SER A 86 -13.85 -11.95 3.25
C SER A 86 -13.91 -11.32 1.86
N ASP A 87 -13.80 -12.14 0.80
CA ASP A 87 -13.91 -11.72 -0.60
C ASP A 87 -15.27 -11.05 -0.91
N ALA A 88 -16.33 -11.44 -0.20
CA ALA A 88 -17.66 -10.87 -0.40
C ALA A 88 -17.77 -9.37 -0.07
N GLN A 89 -16.82 -8.83 0.69
CA GLN A 89 -16.81 -7.41 1.06
C GLN A 89 -16.20 -6.51 0.01
N ARG A 90 -15.49 -7.04 -1.01
CA ARG A 90 -14.64 -6.27 -1.92
C ARG A 90 -15.40 -5.15 -2.64
N GLU A 91 -16.49 -5.47 -3.34
CA GLU A 91 -17.24 -4.46 -4.08
C GLU A 91 -17.83 -3.39 -3.16
N GLN A 92 -18.41 -3.81 -2.03
CA GLN A 92 -19.00 -2.88 -1.07
C GLN A 92 -17.93 -1.98 -0.44
N ALA A 93 -16.73 -2.47 -0.16
CA ALA A 93 -15.64 -1.69 0.40
C ALA A 93 -15.20 -0.57 -0.56
N ILE A 94 -15.06 -0.86 -1.86
CA ILE A 94 -14.73 0.18 -2.85
C ILE A 94 -15.86 1.21 -2.94
N ARG A 95 -17.14 0.76 -3.01
CA ARG A 95 -18.29 1.67 -3.06
C ARG A 95 -18.39 2.57 -1.85
N GLN A 96 -18.13 2.07 -0.65
CA GLN A 96 -18.16 2.85 0.58
C GLN A 96 -17.22 4.06 0.52
N PHE A 97 -15.98 3.88 0.06
CA PHE A 97 -15.03 4.99 -0.07
C PHE A 97 -15.37 5.90 -1.25
N ALA A 98 -15.87 5.34 -2.35
CA ALA A 98 -16.30 6.13 -3.49
C ALA A 98 -17.50 7.04 -3.14
N GLU A 99 -18.49 6.51 -2.42
CA GLU A 99 -19.65 7.26 -1.92
C GLU A 99 -19.26 8.32 -0.87
N ALA A 100 -18.23 8.05 -0.07
CA ALA A 100 -17.66 9.01 0.86
C ALA A 100 -16.86 10.12 0.17
N GLY A 101 -16.56 9.97 -1.12
CA GLY A 101 -15.81 10.94 -1.93
C GLY A 101 -14.30 10.84 -1.75
N ASN A 102 -13.77 9.76 -1.18
CA ASN A 102 -12.32 9.55 -1.08
C ASN A 102 -11.67 9.52 -2.47
N ASN A 103 -10.49 10.15 -2.60
CA ASN A 103 -9.80 10.25 -3.88
C ASN A 103 -8.29 10.56 -3.71
N PRO A 104 -7.36 9.68 -4.19
CA PRO A 104 -7.63 8.41 -4.83
C PRO A 104 -8.06 7.29 -3.85
N ILE A 105 -8.57 6.17 -4.40
CA ILE A 105 -8.82 4.94 -3.66
C ILE A 105 -7.83 3.88 -4.16
N VAL A 106 -6.94 3.43 -3.29
CA VAL A 106 -5.91 2.43 -3.58
C VAL A 106 -6.35 1.07 -3.06
N MET A 107 -6.33 0.05 -3.93
CA MET A 107 -6.58 -1.34 -3.56
C MET A 107 -5.27 -2.13 -3.62
N ALA A 108 -4.84 -2.63 -2.46
CA ALA A 108 -3.68 -3.48 -2.37
C ALA A 108 -4.03 -4.92 -2.72
N GLY A 109 -3.53 -5.42 -3.88
CA GLY A 109 -3.65 -6.83 -4.26
C GLY A 109 -4.45 -7.10 -5.53
N PHE A 110 -4.13 -8.22 -6.16
CA PHE A 110 -4.67 -8.64 -7.47
C PHE A 110 -6.16 -8.99 -7.45
N SER A 111 -6.67 -9.45 -6.30
CA SER A 111 -8.05 -9.93 -6.16
C SER A 111 -9.10 -8.82 -6.28
N TRP A 112 -8.66 -7.56 -6.31
CA TRP A 112 -9.54 -6.40 -6.47
C TRP A 112 -9.96 -6.13 -7.91
N ALA A 113 -9.38 -6.79 -8.91
CA ALA A 113 -9.59 -6.46 -10.32
C ALA A 113 -11.07 -6.46 -10.72
N THR A 114 -11.78 -7.56 -10.53
CA THR A 114 -13.20 -7.68 -10.93
C THR A 114 -14.13 -6.73 -10.16
N PRO A 115 -14.04 -6.61 -8.81
CA PRO A 115 -14.78 -5.59 -8.08
C PRO A 115 -14.49 -4.16 -8.55
N LEU A 116 -13.23 -3.83 -8.82
CA LEU A 116 -12.83 -2.51 -9.31
C LEU A 116 -13.39 -2.22 -10.70
N GLU A 117 -13.31 -3.18 -11.64
CA GLU A 117 -13.91 -3.04 -12.98
C GLU A 117 -15.40 -2.73 -12.94
N THR A 118 -16.09 -3.25 -11.94
CA THR A 118 -17.52 -2.99 -11.74
C THR A 118 -17.73 -1.58 -11.18
N VAL A 119 -17.03 -1.23 -10.10
CA VAL A 119 -17.31 0.00 -9.35
C VAL A 119 -16.74 1.25 -10.04
N ALA A 120 -15.53 1.18 -10.62
CA ALA A 120 -14.87 2.36 -11.19
C ALA A 120 -15.68 3.01 -12.33
N LYS A 121 -16.49 2.24 -13.04
CA LYS A 121 -17.38 2.73 -14.11
C LYS A 121 -18.52 3.61 -13.58
N ASP A 122 -18.95 3.37 -12.35
CA ASP A 122 -20.03 4.12 -11.71
C ASP A 122 -19.53 5.47 -11.15
N TYR A 123 -18.19 5.63 -10.99
CA TYR A 123 -17.54 6.82 -10.41
C TYR A 123 -16.44 7.36 -11.34
N PRO A 124 -16.77 7.85 -12.54
CA PRO A 124 -15.79 8.23 -13.57
C PRO A 124 -14.88 9.40 -13.17
N ASP A 125 -15.30 10.23 -12.23
CA ASP A 125 -14.56 11.40 -11.75
C ASP A 125 -13.55 11.06 -10.62
N LEU A 126 -13.69 9.89 -9.98
CA LEU A 126 -12.76 9.43 -8.96
C LEU A 126 -11.56 8.71 -9.58
N LYS A 127 -10.43 8.75 -8.89
CA LYS A 127 -9.21 8.04 -9.24
C LYS A 127 -9.06 6.79 -8.41
N PHE A 128 -8.67 5.70 -9.08
CA PHE A 128 -8.43 4.41 -8.45
C PHE A 128 -7.03 3.93 -8.79
N GLU A 129 -6.41 3.23 -7.85
CA GLU A 129 -5.20 2.47 -8.12
C GLU A 129 -5.38 1.02 -7.69
N ILE A 130 -4.92 0.10 -8.54
CA ILE A 130 -4.83 -1.32 -8.20
C ILE A 130 -3.38 -1.77 -8.26
N ILE A 131 -2.96 -2.51 -7.23
CA ILE A 131 -1.63 -3.08 -7.12
C ILE A 131 -1.69 -4.58 -7.44
N ASP A 132 -0.72 -5.07 -8.23
CA ASP A 132 -0.55 -6.46 -8.66
C ASP A 132 -1.54 -6.98 -9.71
N MET A 133 -2.31 -6.11 -10.34
CA MET A 133 -3.16 -6.47 -11.47
C MET A 133 -3.33 -5.30 -12.44
N VAL A 134 -3.76 -5.61 -13.67
CA VAL A 134 -4.09 -4.60 -14.67
C VAL A 134 -5.60 -4.52 -14.87
N VAL A 135 -6.14 -3.31 -14.73
CA VAL A 135 -7.52 -2.95 -15.03
C VAL A 135 -7.50 -1.76 -16.01
N ASP A 136 -7.92 -1.98 -17.24
CA ASP A 136 -7.88 -0.97 -18.31
C ASP A 136 -9.15 -0.13 -18.30
N LEU A 137 -9.18 0.89 -17.46
CA LEU A 137 -10.26 1.87 -17.37
C LEU A 137 -9.68 3.30 -17.31
N PRO A 138 -10.42 4.32 -17.80
CA PRO A 138 -9.92 5.69 -17.97
C PRO A 138 -9.62 6.42 -16.66
N ASN A 139 -10.02 5.88 -15.53
CA ASN A 139 -9.83 6.44 -14.20
C ASN A 139 -9.07 5.49 -13.25
N VAL A 140 -8.44 4.44 -13.79
CA VAL A 140 -7.70 3.44 -13.03
C VAL A 140 -6.21 3.49 -13.38
N THR A 141 -5.37 3.56 -12.36
CA THR A 141 -3.93 3.32 -12.42
C THR A 141 -3.67 1.87 -12.01
N SER A 142 -2.93 1.15 -12.81
CA SER A 142 -2.52 -0.23 -12.54
C SER A 142 -1.03 -0.28 -12.27
N VAL A 143 -0.63 -0.77 -11.11
CA VAL A 143 0.79 -0.93 -10.75
C VAL A 143 1.12 -2.41 -10.65
N VAL A 144 2.08 -2.86 -11.44
CA VAL A 144 2.61 -4.24 -11.39
C VAL A 144 4.13 -4.20 -11.22
N PHE A 145 4.68 -5.31 -10.75
CA PHE A 145 6.10 -5.40 -10.45
C PHE A 145 6.80 -6.47 -11.29
N ASN A 146 8.08 -6.26 -11.52
CA ASN A 146 8.99 -7.25 -12.07
C ASN A 146 9.58 -8.10 -10.93
N GLU A 147 8.73 -8.85 -10.23
CA GLU A 147 9.11 -9.64 -9.06
C GLU A 147 10.24 -10.62 -9.36
N HIS A 148 10.30 -11.10 -10.59
CA HIS A 148 11.37 -12.00 -11.06
C HIS A 148 12.76 -11.33 -11.02
N GLU A 149 12.85 -10.00 -11.21
CA GLU A 149 14.14 -9.29 -11.15
C GLU A 149 14.69 -9.25 -9.72
N GLY A 150 13.87 -8.83 -8.72
CA GLY A 150 14.26 -8.83 -7.32
C GLY A 150 14.54 -10.25 -6.80
N SER A 151 13.68 -11.21 -7.18
CA SER A 151 13.86 -12.61 -6.79
C SER A 151 15.11 -13.24 -7.40
N PHE A 152 15.51 -12.82 -8.62
CA PHE A 152 16.77 -13.24 -9.23
C PHE A 152 17.97 -12.80 -8.38
N LEU A 153 17.98 -11.55 -7.92
CA LEU A 153 19.05 -11.02 -7.07
C LEU A 153 19.17 -11.78 -5.76
N VAL A 154 18.07 -12.00 -5.06
CA VAL A 154 18.11 -12.75 -3.78
C VAL A 154 18.36 -14.25 -4.00
N GLY A 155 18.00 -14.80 -5.16
CA GLY A 155 18.36 -16.15 -5.58
C GLY A 155 19.87 -16.32 -5.76
N MET A 156 20.56 -15.33 -6.33
CA MET A 156 22.02 -15.31 -6.40
C MET A 156 22.64 -15.30 -4.99
N MET A 157 22.08 -14.45 -4.08
CA MET A 157 22.56 -14.39 -2.70
C MET A 157 22.37 -15.71 -1.97
N ALA A 158 21.20 -16.36 -2.13
CA ALA A 158 20.93 -17.66 -1.57
C ALA A 158 21.97 -18.72 -2.01
N ALA A 159 22.29 -18.77 -3.30
CA ALA A 159 23.27 -19.70 -3.83
C ALA A 159 24.71 -19.42 -3.35
N MET A 160 25.05 -18.14 -3.11
CA MET A 160 26.35 -17.75 -2.54
C MET A 160 26.48 -18.12 -1.07
N ALA A 161 25.38 -18.06 -0.31
CA ALA A 161 25.34 -18.32 1.12
C ALA A 161 25.12 -19.82 1.45
N SER A 162 24.51 -20.57 0.53
CA SER A 162 24.22 -21.99 0.76
C SER A 162 25.50 -22.83 0.78
N GLU A 163 25.68 -23.61 1.86
CA GLU A 163 26.76 -24.59 2.00
C GLU A 163 26.37 -25.96 1.45
N SER A 164 25.08 -26.32 1.53
CA SER A 164 24.54 -27.60 1.08
C SER A 164 24.35 -27.68 -0.44
N GLY A 165 24.27 -26.53 -1.12
CA GLY A 165 23.85 -26.44 -2.51
C GLY A 165 22.37 -26.70 -2.73
N THR A 166 21.56 -26.72 -1.66
CA THR A 166 20.10 -26.89 -1.71
C THR A 166 19.41 -25.71 -1.04
N VAL A 167 18.54 -25.06 -1.77
CA VAL A 167 17.79 -23.89 -1.29
C VAL A 167 16.30 -24.09 -1.45
N GLY A 168 15.51 -23.45 -0.59
CA GLY A 168 14.05 -23.54 -0.56
C GLY A 168 13.36 -22.29 -1.05
N PHE A 169 12.13 -22.46 -1.55
CA PHE A 169 11.17 -21.40 -1.83
C PHE A 169 9.81 -21.82 -1.27
N VAL A 170 9.21 -20.95 -0.46
CA VAL A 170 7.83 -21.11 0.03
C VAL A 170 7.01 -19.94 -0.50
N GLY A 171 6.10 -20.22 -1.44
CA GLY A 171 5.16 -19.26 -1.99
C GLY A 171 3.79 -19.33 -1.32
N GLY A 172 3.03 -18.26 -1.37
CA GLY A 172 1.64 -18.22 -0.95
C GLY A 172 0.71 -18.98 -1.88
N MET A 173 -0.26 -18.31 -2.50
CA MET A 173 -1.14 -18.94 -3.49
C MET A 173 -0.39 -19.38 -4.73
N ASP A 174 -0.73 -20.56 -5.27
CA ASP A 174 -0.20 -21.04 -6.55
C ASP A 174 -0.88 -20.32 -7.73
N ILE A 175 -0.40 -19.14 -8.03
CA ILE A 175 -0.87 -18.26 -9.11
C ILE A 175 0.32 -17.74 -9.94
N PRO A 176 0.07 -17.25 -11.19
CA PRO A 176 1.13 -16.74 -12.06
C PRO A 176 2.01 -15.67 -11.41
N LEU A 177 1.43 -14.79 -10.58
CA LEU A 177 2.17 -13.75 -9.84
C LEU A 177 3.26 -14.38 -8.94
N ILE A 178 2.90 -15.36 -8.13
CA ILE A 178 3.85 -15.99 -7.20
C ILE A 178 4.85 -16.89 -7.93
N ARG A 179 4.46 -17.47 -9.06
CA ARG A 179 5.39 -18.19 -9.93
C ARG A 179 6.46 -17.30 -10.54
N LYS A 180 6.24 -15.99 -10.72
CA LYS A 180 7.31 -15.06 -11.12
C LYS A 180 8.41 -14.96 -10.06
N PHE A 181 8.05 -14.87 -8.77
CA PHE A 181 9.04 -14.92 -7.67
C PHE A 181 9.83 -16.22 -7.70
N ALA A 182 9.15 -17.37 -7.74
CA ALA A 182 9.79 -18.68 -7.76
C ALA A 182 10.72 -18.86 -8.96
N CYS A 183 10.28 -18.44 -10.14
CA CYS A 183 11.03 -18.54 -11.38
C CYS A 183 12.29 -17.65 -11.36
N GLY A 184 12.14 -16.37 -10.94
CA GLY A 184 13.27 -15.46 -10.78
C GLY A 184 14.30 -16.00 -9.79
N TYR A 185 13.83 -16.43 -8.61
CA TYR A 185 14.67 -17.03 -7.59
C TYR A 185 15.47 -18.23 -8.12
N ALA A 186 14.79 -19.20 -8.74
CA ALA A 186 15.44 -20.37 -9.28
C ALA A 186 16.50 -20.03 -10.35
N GLN A 187 16.21 -19.05 -11.22
CA GLN A 187 17.17 -18.59 -12.22
C GLN A 187 18.37 -17.89 -11.59
N GLY A 188 18.17 -17.06 -10.54
CA GLY A 188 19.25 -16.44 -9.79
C GLY A 188 20.16 -17.47 -9.13
N VAL A 189 19.58 -18.48 -8.48
CA VAL A 189 20.32 -19.61 -7.88
C VAL A 189 21.16 -20.32 -8.94
N LYS A 190 20.55 -20.69 -10.06
CA LYS A 190 21.23 -21.41 -11.16
C LYS A 190 22.28 -20.58 -11.89
N ALA A 191 22.18 -19.27 -11.88
CA ALA A 191 23.18 -18.37 -12.45
C ALA A 191 24.51 -18.40 -11.65
N VAL A 192 24.44 -18.64 -10.34
CA VAL A 192 25.62 -18.76 -9.46
C VAL A 192 26.08 -20.20 -9.35
N ASN A 193 25.17 -21.14 -9.08
CA ASN A 193 25.47 -22.55 -8.95
C ASN A 193 24.52 -23.39 -9.84
N PRO A 194 24.91 -23.75 -11.06
CA PRO A 194 24.10 -24.55 -11.99
C PRO A 194 23.64 -25.91 -11.41
N ASP A 195 24.40 -26.48 -10.49
CA ASP A 195 24.14 -27.80 -9.89
C ASP A 195 23.24 -27.69 -8.64
N ALA A 196 23.02 -26.47 -8.08
CA ALA A 196 22.22 -26.30 -6.89
C ALA A 196 20.80 -26.83 -7.06
N THR A 197 20.24 -27.40 -6.01
CA THR A 197 18.83 -27.84 -5.96
C THR A 197 17.95 -26.72 -5.44
N VAL A 198 16.81 -26.45 -6.14
CA VAL A 198 15.79 -25.53 -5.67
C VAL A 198 14.52 -26.30 -5.37
N ILE A 199 14.10 -26.32 -4.09
CA ILE A 199 12.86 -26.95 -3.64
C ILE A 199 11.81 -25.86 -3.57
N SER A 200 10.69 -25.99 -4.31
CA SER A 200 9.64 -24.98 -4.36
C SER A 200 8.29 -25.57 -3.94
N ASN A 201 7.64 -24.96 -2.97
CA ASN A 201 6.32 -25.33 -2.49
C ASN A 201 5.43 -24.10 -2.39
N MET A 202 4.12 -24.29 -2.64
CA MET A 202 3.08 -23.28 -2.39
C MET A 202 2.25 -23.68 -1.19
N THR A 203 1.80 -22.70 -0.42
CA THR A 203 1.03 -22.95 0.81
C THR A 203 -0.42 -23.30 0.52
N GLY A 204 -0.95 -22.92 -0.66
CA GLY A 204 -2.32 -23.26 -1.04
C GLY A 204 -2.75 -22.64 -2.37
N THR A 205 -4.06 -22.72 -2.61
CA THR A 205 -4.71 -22.20 -3.83
C THR A 205 -5.85 -21.21 -3.51
N THR A 206 -6.02 -20.89 -2.23
CA THR A 206 -7.04 -19.97 -1.73
C THR A 206 -6.40 -18.86 -0.89
N PRO A 207 -7.09 -17.74 -0.62
CA PRO A 207 -6.54 -16.63 0.16
C PRO A 207 -6.03 -16.98 1.56
N SER A 208 -6.46 -18.10 2.16
CA SER A 208 -5.90 -18.58 3.43
C SER A 208 -4.39 -18.85 3.36
N ALA A 209 -3.86 -19.06 2.16
CA ALA A 209 -2.42 -19.21 1.91
C ALA A 209 -1.59 -17.99 2.35
N TRP A 210 -2.20 -16.83 2.53
CA TRP A 210 -1.52 -15.59 2.95
C TRP A 210 -1.41 -15.40 4.45
N ASN A 211 -2.13 -16.21 5.25
CA ASN A 211 -2.16 -16.06 6.71
C ASN A 211 -2.21 -17.42 7.43
N ASP A 212 -1.28 -18.30 7.09
CA ASP A 212 -1.10 -19.62 7.71
C ASP A 212 0.38 -19.85 8.09
N PRO A 213 0.88 -19.20 9.16
CA PRO A 213 2.27 -19.38 9.60
C PRO A 213 2.60 -20.83 9.96
N VAL A 214 1.62 -21.62 10.40
CA VAL A 214 1.81 -23.04 10.70
C VAL A 214 2.15 -23.81 9.43
N LYS A 215 1.43 -23.56 8.34
CA LYS A 215 1.73 -24.16 7.04
C LYS A 215 3.09 -23.73 6.51
N GLY A 216 3.44 -22.46 6.69
CA GLY A 216 4.78 -21.93 6.38
C GLY A 216 5.88 -22.72 7.11
N SER A 217 5.71 -22.92 8.41
CA SER A 217 6.61 -23.71 9.27
C SER A 217 6.75 -25.17 8.82
N GLU A 218 5.63 -25.84 8.55
CA GLU A 218 5.62 -27.24 8.08
C GLU A 218 6.40 -27.42 6.77
N LEU A 219 6.17 -26.54 5.80
CA LEU A 219 6.87 -26.60 4.50
C LEU A 219 8.36 -26.30 4.66
N THR A 220 8.73 -25.36 5.52
CA THR A 220 10.14 -25.06 5.82
C THR A 220 10.85 -26.26 6.43
N LEU A 221 10.26 -26.92 7.45
CA LEU A 221 10.82 -28.15 8.03
C LEU A 221 10.97 -29.27 6.99
N ALA A 222 9.98 -29.41 6.10
CA ALA A 222 10.06 -30.39 5.01
C ALA A 222 11.19 -30.09 4.01
N GLN A 223 11.46 -28.82 3.70
CA GLN A 223 12.58 -28.41 2.84
C GLN A 223 13.93 -28.59 3.53
N ILE A 224 14.03 -28.26 4.82
CA ILE A 224 15.23 -28.52 5.64
C ILE A 224 15.56 -30.02 5.67
N SER A 225 14.56 -30.87 5.85
CA SER A 225 14.76 -32.35 5.84
C SER A 225 15.27 -32.89 4.50
N GLN A 226 15.12 -32.13 3.41
CA GLN A 226 15.64 -32.39 2.08
C GLN A 226 16.99 -31.71 1.82
N GLY A 227 17.56 -31.05 2.82
CA GLY A 227 18.88 -30.43 2.77
C GLY A 227 18.90 -28.94 2.50
N ALA A 228 17.74 -28.24 2.47
CA ALA A 228 17.74 -26.80 2.30
C ALA A 228 18.37 -26.08 3.52
N ASP A 229 19.31 -25.18 3.25
CA ASP A 229 20.01 -24.37 4.25
C ASP A 229 19.77 -22.86 4.08
N VAL A 230 19.04 -22.46 3.03
CA VAL A 230 18.49 -21.10 2.82
C VAL A 230 17.07 -21.24 2.31
N VAL A 231 16.09 -20.57 2.91
CA VAL A 231 14.68 -20.61 2.48
C VAL A 231 14.13 -19.21 2.22
N TYR A 232 13.59 -18.98 1.02
CA TYR A 232 12.95 -17.73 0.63
C TYR A 232 11.43 -17.83 0.79
N ALA A 233 10.81 -16.86 1.49
CA ALA A 233 9.38 -16.79 1.72
C ALA A 233 8.73 -15.67 0.89
N ALA A 234 7.86 -16.03 -0.08
CA ALA A 234 7.00 -15.10 -0.82
C ALA A 234 5.53 -15.43 -0.53
N ALA A 235 5.08 -15.21 0.72
CA ALA A 235 3.83 -15.77 1.24
C ALA A 235 3.06 -14.87 2.22
N GLY A 236 3.30 -13.54 2.23
CA GLY A 236 2.63 -12.63 3.15
C GLY A 236 2.85 -13.02 4.61
N GLY A 237 1.82 -12.95 5.45
CA GLY A 237 1.88 -13.32 6.86
C GLY A 237 2.28 -14.78 7.14
N THR A 238 2.00 -15.69 6.20
CA THR A 238 2.51 -17.09 6.25
C THR A 238 4.04 -17.13 6.28
N GLY A 239 4.70 -16.16 5.63
CA GLY A 239 6.15 -16.01 5.60
C GLY A 239 6.78 -15.84 6.98
N VAL A 240 6.07 -15.26 7.95
CA VAL A 240 6.56 -15.13 9.33
C VAL A 240 6.87 -16.51 9.94
N GLY A 241 6.03 -17.52 9.66
CA GLY A 241 6.29 -18.90 10.10
C GLY A 241 7.50 -19.54 9.43
N VAL A 242 7.76 -19.19 8.16
CA VAL A 242 8.96 -19.63 7.42
C VAL A 242 10.21 -19.05 8.05
N LEU A 243 10.26 -17.73 8.27
CA LEU A 243 11.42 -17.03 8.83
C LEU A 243 11.70 -17.50 10.26
N GLN A 244 10.66 -17.63 11.09
CA GLN A 244 10.79 -18.15 12.46
C GLN A 244 11.37 -19.56 12.47
N THR A 245 10.84 -20.44 11.63
CA THR A 245 11.29 -21.85 11.58
C THR A 245 12.73 -21.93 11.09
N ALA A 246 13.11 -21.16 10.08
CA ALA A 246 14.49 -21.11 9.61
C ALA A 246 15.45 -20.69 10.73
N ALA A 247 15.10 -19.63 11.48
CA ALA A 247 15.87 -19.16 12.61
C ALA A 247 15.98 -20.21 13.73
N ASP A 248 14.88 -20.87 14.09
CA ASP A 248 14.86 -21.92 15.12
C ASP A 248 15.71 -23.15 14.74
N GLN A 249 15.82 -23.42 13.44
CA GLN A 249 16.63 -24.53 12.90
C GLN A 249 18.08 -24.12 12.55
N GLY A 250 18.45 -22.86 12.75
CA GLY A 250 19.80 -22.35 12.51
C GLY A 250 20.20 -22.29 11.04
N ILE A 251 19.23 -22.17 10.12
CA ILE A 251 19.46 -21.93 8.71
C ILE A 251 19.12 -20.50 8.33
N LEU A 252 19.55 -20.07 7.15
CA LEU A 252 19.27 -18.75 6.65
C LEU A 252 17.87 -18.65 6.02
N SER A 253 17.31 -17.46 6.06
CA SER A 253 16.04 -17.15 5.40
C SER A 253 16.12 -15.87 4.57
N ILE A 254 15.15 -15.68 3.67
CA ILE A 254 14.99 -14.47 2.87
C ILE A 254 13.54 -13.99 3.01
N GLY A 255 13.38 -12.73 3.40
CA GLY A 255 12.10 -12.06 3.52
C GLY A 255 11.58 -11.53 2.19
N VAL A 256 10.37 -10.94 2.19
CA VAL A 256 9.71 -10.41 1.00
C VAL A 256 8.90 -9.14 1.27
N ASP A 257 8.69 -8.35 0.22
CA ASP A 257 7.94 -7.11 0.15
C ASP A 257 8.54 -5.99 1.01
N SER A 258 8.43 -6.12 2.34
CA SER A 258 9.03 -5.25 3.33
C SER A 258 10.41 -5.73 3.77
N ASN A 259 11.18 -4.84 4.39
CA ASN A 259 12.41 -5.25 5.07
C ASN A 259 12.06 -6.04 6.34
N GLN A 260 12.23 -7.34 6.30
CA GLN A 260 11.96 -8.29 7.38
C GLN A 260 13.23 -8.72 8.14
N ASN A 261 14.41 -8.15 7.83
CA ASN A 261 15.68 -8.54 8.44
C ASN A 261 15.64 -8.44 9.97
N TYR A 262 14.95 -7.45 10.50
CA TYR A 262 14.81 -7.21 11.94
C TYR A 262 14.04 -8.30 12.71
N LEU A 263 13.27 -9.14 12.01
CA LEU A 263 12.50 -10.21 12.67
C LEU A 263 13.42 -11.27 13.30
N HIS A 264 14.53 -11.58 12.64
CA HIS A 264 15.53 -12.52 13.13
C HIS A 264 16.94 -12.03 12.76
N PRO A 265 17.49 -11.05 13.50
CA PRO A 265 18.81 -10.47 13.20
C PRO A 265 19.90 -11.53 13.13
N GLY A 266 20.71 -11.48 12.07
CA GLY A 266 21.77 -12.47 11.81
C GLY A 266 21.28 -13.83 11.29
N GLN A 267 19.98 -14.00 11.05
CA GLN A 267 19.37 -15.21 10.47
C GLN A 267 18.63 -14.92 9.16
N VAL A 268 18.20 -13.69 8.94
CA VAL A 268 17.66 -13.26 7.67
C VAL A 268 18.80 -12.74 6.80
N LEU A 269 19.11 -13.46 5.73
CA LEU A 269 20.18 -13.11 4.78
C LEU A 269 19.91 -11.76 4.11
N THR A 270 18.69 -11.54 3.70
CA THR A 270 18.16 -10.28 3.15
C THR A 270 16.63 -10.37 3.03
N SER A 271 16.01 -9.28 2.61
CA SER A 271 14.60 -9.28 2.18
C SER A 271 14.51 -8.80 0.74
N MET A 272 13.79 -9.53 -0.10
CA MET A 272 13.44 -9.07 -1.45
C MET A 272 12.43 -7.95 -1.34
N MET A 273 12.88 -6.74 -1.58
CA MET A 273 12.06 -5.53 -1.47
C MET A 273 11.13 -5.39 -2.68
N LYS A 274 9.83 -5.25 -2.42
CA LYS A 274 8.82 -4.89 -3.40
C LYS A 274 8.15 -3.60 -2.92
N ARG A 275 8.40 -2.50 -3.62
CA ARG A 275 8.13 -1.15 -3.13
C ARG A 275 6.65 -0.76 -3.30
N VAL A 276 5.78 -1.59 -2.71
CA VAL A 276 4.35 -1.30 -2.57
C VAL A 276 4.13 -0.01 -1.78
N ASP A 277 4.99 0.26 -0.80
CA ASP A 277 5.01 1.50 -0.05
C ASP A 277 5.17 2.75 -0.93
N ASN A 278 6.04 2.68 -1.95
CA ASN A 278 6.20 3.78 -2.90
C ASN A 278 4.97 3.93 -3.81
N ALA A 279 4.38 2.83 -4.28
CA ALA A 279 3.18 2.89 -5.12
C ALA A 279 2.04 3.62 -4.39
N VAL A 280 1.74 3.25 -3.16
CA VAL A 280 0.71 3.91 -2.35
C VAL A 280 1.05 5.37 -2.06
N TYR A 281 2.30 5.65 -1.66
CA TYR A 281 2.76 7.01 -1.40
C TYR A 281 2.62 7.91 -2.63
N ASP A 282 3.02 7.42 -3.79
CA ASP A 282 2.96 8.17 -5.05
C ASP A 282 1.51 8.42 -5.48
N ALA A 283 0.62 7.42 -5.33
CA ALA A 283 -0.81 7.58 -5.60
C ALA A 283 -1.45 8.65 -4.69
N PHE A 284 -1.15 8.61 -3.39
CA PHE A 284 -1.67 9.58 -2.43
C PHE A 284 -1.12 10.99 -2.69
N THR A 285 0.15 11.08 -3.09
CA THR A 285 0.78 12.36 -3.46
C THR A 285 0.17 12.94 -4.73
N ALA A 286 -0.15 12.10 -5.72
CA ALA A 286 -0.82 12.53 -6.95
C ALA A 286 -2.27 12.98 -6.70
N GLY A 287 -2.96 12.39 -5.73
CA GLY A 287 -4.32 12.78 -5.38
C GLY A 287 -5.28 12.70 -6.57
N ALA A 288 -6.05 13.74 -6.79
CA ALA A 288 -6.99 13.85 -7.92
C ALA A 288 -6.30 13.90 -9.30
N ASP A 289 -5.00 14.18 -9.35
CA ASP A 289 -4.19 14.23 -10.57
C ASP A 289 -3.57 12.87 -10.93
N LEU A 290 -3.89 11.80 -10.18
CA LEU A 290 -3.41 10.45 -10.46
C LEU A 290 -3.77 10.05 -11.90
N ALA A 291 -2.72 9.85 -12.72
CA ALA A 291 -2.89 9.55 -14.13
C ALA A 291 -3.29 8.09 -14.35
N PRO A 292 -4.36 7.80 -15.11
CA PRO A 292 -4.71 6.44 -15.42
C PRO A 292 -3.65 5.79 -16.31
N GLY A 293 -3.56 4.48 -16.27
CA GLY A 293 -2.66 3.72 -17.11
C GLY A 293 -1.96 2.57 -16.40
N PHE A 294 -0.85 2.15 -16.97
CA PHE A 294 -0.13 0.97 -16.58
C PHE A 294 1.31 1.30 -16.22
N ASN A 295 1.70 1.02 -14.98
CA ASN A 295 3.04 1.25 -14.45
C ASN A 295 3.70 -0.09 -14.10
N VAL A 296 4.93 -0.29 -14.61
CA VAL A 296 5.76 -1.46 -14.25
C VAL A 296 6.89 -0.99 -13.36
N MET A 297 6.97 -1.57 -12.18
CA MET A 297 8.01 -1.29 -11.19
C MET A 297 9.03 -2.46 -11.16
N GLY A 298 10.28 -2.16 -11.51
CA GLY A 298 11.37 -3.12 -11.59
C GLY A 298 12.63 -2.60 -10.90
N VAL A 299 13.75 -3.31 -11.07
CA VAL A 299 15.06 -2.88 -10.55
C VAL A 299 15.49 -1.53 -11.13
N SER A 300 15.23 -1.30 -12.42
CA SER A 300 15.68 -0.10 -13.11
C SER A 300 15.09 1.21 -12.58
N ASN A 301 13.91 1.15 -11.94
CA ASN A 301 13.25 2.30 -11.34
C ASN A 301 13.06 2.18 -9.82
N GLY A 302 13.78 1.24 -9.18
CA GLY A 302 13.76 1.05 -7.73
C GLY A 302 12.47 0.42 -7.19
N GLY A 303 11.65 -0.17 -8.06
CA GLY A 303 10.40 -0.83 -7.67
C GLY A 303 10.59 -2.17 -6.98
N VAL A 304 11.66 -2.90 -7.30
CA VAL A 304 12.10 -4.11 -6.61
C VAL A 304 13.60 -4.08 -6.36
N GLY A 305 14.06 -4.84 -5.36
CA GLY A 305 15.46 -4.90 -4.99
C GLY A 305 15.69 -5.84 -3.81
N TYR A 306 16.67 -5.50 -2.96
CA TYR A 306 16.96 -6.24 -1.73
C TYR A 306 17.34 -5.28 -0.59
N ALA A 307 17.15 -5.71 0.64
CA ALA A 307 17.47 -4.93 1.82
C ALA A 307 18.90 -5.19 2.30
N LEU A 308 19.60 -4.11 2.70
CA LEU A 308 20.88 -4.17 3.42
C LEU A 308 20.79 -3.26 4.64
N ASP A 309 20.99 -3.83 5.82
CA ASP A 309 21.07 -3.11 7.09
C ASP A 309 21.90 -3.90 8.10
N GLU A 310 21.97 -3.42 9.33
CA GLU A 310 22.73 -4.06 10.41
C GLU A 310 22.18 -5.40 10.90
N ASN A 311 20.97 -5.79 10.47
CA ASN A 311 20.32 -7.04 10.87
C ASN A 311 20.57 -8.18 9.89
N ASN A 312 21.15 -7.92 8.70
CA ASN A 312 21.49 -8.96 7.74
C ASN A 312 22.41 -10.03 8.35
N ALA A 313 22.25 -11.27 7.89
CA ALA A 313 23.13 -12.37 8.23
C ALA A 313 24.52 -12.23 7.59
#